data_09c838e174d9649779995d344e615d6d
#
_entry.id   09c838e174d9649779995d344e615d6d
#
_cell.length_a   1.000
_cell.length_b   1.000
_cell.length_c   1.000
_cell.angle_alpha   90.00
_cell.angle_beta   90.00
_cell.angle_gamma   90.00
#
_symmetry.space_group_name_H-M   'P 1'
#
loop_
_entity.id
_entity.type
_entity.pdbx_description
1 polymer ?
#
loop_
_entity_poly.entity_id
_entity_poly.type
_entity_poly.pdbx_seq_one_letter_code
_entity_poly.pdbx_strand_id
1 'polypeptide(L)'
;MIKNYTTYLKYLLAFFLVAGIFISSPAQNKKKRRKIESVIKTGQSYIGVPYKWGGMSRSGIDCSGLIYNSYKTIGVNLPRTAKEQSKTGNKKGWNGIREGDLVYFKFKKKGSKWFHSGMITYVGNDKILFVHASSSSGVVESNLLSDYYKKNVKNFRRVIK
;
A
#
# COMPACT_ATOMS: atom_id res chain seq x y z
N MET A 1 15.43 -28.70 50.85
CA MET A 1 14.29 -28.30 49.96
C MET A 1 14.59 -27.02 49.15
N ILE A 2 15.85 -26.74 48.76
CA ILE A 2 16.25 -25.49 48.07
C ILE A 2 16.82 -25.73 46.63
N LYS A 3 17.03 -27.00 46.22
CA LYS A 3 17.66 -27.33 44.92
C LYS A 3 16.79 -27.13 43.67
N ASN A 4 15.49 -26.93 43.79
CA ASN A 4 14.62 -26.88 42.60
C ASN A 4 14.37 -25.47 42.04
N TYR A 5 14.55 -24.39 42.80
CA TYR A 5 14.27 -23.04 42.35
C TYR A 5 15.26 -22.54 41.32
N THR A 6 16.53 -22.90 41.39
CA THR A 6 17.57 -22.53 40.44
C THR A 6 17.35 -23.18 39.07
N THR A 7 16.79 -24.39 39.05
CA THR A 7 16.45 -25.08 37.77
C THR A 7 15.24 -24.45 37.09
N TYR A 8 14.18 -24.15 37.85
CA TYR A 8 13.01 -23.44 37.29
C TYR A 8 13.34 -22.03 36.83
N LEU A 9 14.21 -21.29 37.52
CA LEU A 9 14.64 -19.95 37.12
C LEU A 9 15.42 -20.00 35.83
N LYS A 10 16.27 -20.99 35.57
CA LYS A 10 16.97 -21.22 34.31
C LYS A 10 16.04 -21.48 33.13
N TYR A 11 14.99 -22.27 33.33
CA TYR A 11 13.97 -22.56 32.31
C TYR A 11 13.08 -21.34 32.03
N LEU A 12 12.74 -20.54 33.05
CA LEU A 12 12.00 -19.28 32.90
C LEU A 12 12.81 -18.25 32.11
N LEU A 13 14.11 -18.09 32.42
CA LEU A 13 15.02 -17.20 31.66
C LEU A 13 15.23 -17.70 30.24
N ALA A 14 15.35 -19.01 30.01
CA ALA A 14 15.46 -19.58 28.66
C ALA A 14 14.15 -19.40 27.85
N PHE A 15 12.97 -19.51 28.49
CA PHE A 15 11.69 -19.28 27.84
C PHE A 15 11.50 -17.83 27.41
N PHE A 16 11.95 -16.84 28.20
CA PHE A 16 11.94 -15.43 27.82
C PHE A 16 12.94 -15.09 26.70
N LEU A 17 14.05 -15.85 26.58
CA LEU A 17 15.03 -15.67 25.51
C LEU A 17 14.56 -16.27 24.16
N VAL A 18 13.70 -17.27 24.17
CA VAL A 18 13.17 -17.93 22.95
C VAL A 18 11.87 -17.25 22.46
N ALA A 19 11.09 -16.66 23.36
CA ALA A 19 9.96 -15.80 23.01
C ALA A 19 10.47 -14.42 22.60
N GLY A 20 11.18 -14.34 21.48
CA GLY A 20 11.54 -13.08 20.80
C GLY A 20 10.27 -12.37 20.36
N ILE A 21 9.58 -11.73 21.29
CA ILE A 21 8.48 -10.81 20.99
C ILE A 21 9.14 -9.66 20.22
N PHE A 22 9.03 -9.66 18.89
CA PHE A 22 9.38 -8.55 18.02
C PHE A 22 8.43 -7.37 18.32
N ILE A 23 8.61 -6.74 19.49
CA ILE A 23 7.96 -5.48 19.81
C ILE A 23 8.63 -4.43 18.92
N SER A 24 7.92 -4.05 17.86
CA SER A 24 8.38 -2.98 16.98
C SER A 24 8.63 -1.72 17.82
N SER A 25 9.86 -1.21 17.80
CA SER A 25 10.24 -0.01 18.56
C SER A 25 9.32 1.17 18.23
N PRO A 26 8.93 2.02 19.21
CA PRO A 26 8.16 3.24 18.97
C PRO A 26 8.78 4.14 17.88
N ALA A 27 10.11 4.22 17.82
CA ALA A 27 10.85 4.95 16.79
C ALA A 27 10.65 4.34 15.39
N GLN A 28 10.64 3.01 15.27
CA GLN A 28 10.40 2.30 14.02
C GLN A 28 8.96 2.51 13.52
N ASN A 29 7.98 2.49 14.42
CA ASN A 29 6.58 2.78 14.10
C ASN A 29 6.40 4.23 13.63
N LYS A 30 7.06 5.21 14.27
CA LYS A 30 7.03 6.62 13.87
C LYS A 30 7.65 6.83 12.48
N LYS A 31 8.80 6.18 12.19
CA LYS A 31 9.45 6.24 10.86
C LYS A 31 8.56 5.65 9.77
N LYS A 32 7.92 4.51 10.04
CA LYS A 32 6.98 3.88 9.12
C LYS A 32 5.77 4.78 8.83
N ARG A 33 5.16 5.37 9.85
CA ARG A 33 4.03 6.29 9.70
C ARG A 33 4.40 7.48 8.83
N ARG A 34 5.55 8.13 9.07
CA ARG A 34 6.04 9.23 8.23
C ARG A 34 6.20 8.84 6.75
N LYS A 35 6.68 7.62 6.46
CA LYS A 35 6.77 7.13 5.08
C LYS A 35 5.40 6.99 4.43
N ILE A 36 4.41 6.46 5.16
CA ILE A 36 3.03 6.32 4.68
C ILE A 36 2.43 7.70 4.40
N GLU A 37 2.53 8.62 5.34
CA GLU A 37 2.07 10.01 5.19
C GLU A 37 2.72 10.70 3.97
N SER A 38 4.03 10.51 3.78
CA SER A 38 4.77 11.08 2.65
C SER A 38 4.27 10.57 1.29
N VAL A 39 4.09 9.26 1.12
CA VAL A 39 3.62 8.71 -0.16
C VAL A 39 2.19 9.14 -0.47
N ILE A 40 1.31 9.18 0.55
CA ILE A 40 -0.08 9.63 0.40
C ILE A 40 -0.11 11.11 0.00
N LYS A 41 0.57 11.98 0.76
CA LYS A 41 0.65 13.40 0.46
C LYS A 41 1.18 13.66 -0.95
N THR A 42 2.20 12.90 -1.38
CA THR A 42 2.73 13.01 -2.73
C THR A 42 1.69 12.59 -3.77
N GLY A 43 1.01 11.46 -3.61
CA GLY A 43 -0.04 11.02 -4.52
C GLY A 43 -1.19 12.05 -4.62
N GLN A 44 -1.66 12.53 -3.49
CA GLN A 44 -2.72 13.56 -3.42
C GLN A 44 -2.30 14.90 -4.03
N SER A 45 -1.01 15.25 -3.97
CA SER A 45 -0.51 16.49 -4.59
C SER A 45 -0.62 16.51 -6.12
N TYR A 46 -0.88 15.37 -6.75
CA TYR A 46 -1.15 15.26 -8.19
C TYR A 46 -2.64 15.39 -8.55
N ILE A 47 -3.57 15.50 -7.58
CA ILE A 47 -5.00 15.66 -7.88
C ILE A 47 -5.20 16.82 -8.85
N GLY A 48 -5.99 16.57 -9.92
CA GLY A 48 -6.23 17.50 -11.01
C GLY A 48 -5.23 17.42 -12.17
N VAL A 49 -4.11 16.72 -12.03
CA VAL A 49 -3.18 16.50 -13.16
C VAL A 49 -3.84 15.61 -14.21
N PRO A 50 -3.78 15.99 -15.52
CA PRO A 50 -4.42 15.23 -16.58
C PRO A 50 -3.79 13.84 -16.75
N TYR A 51 -4.62 12.89 -17.19
CA TYR A 51 -4.13 11.57 -17.57
C TYR A 51 -3.33 11.63 -18.87
N LYS A 52 -2.18 10.98 -18.89
CA LYS A 52 -1.38 10.75 -20.09
C LYS A 52 -0.80 9.35 -20.05
N TRP A 53 -1.12 8.52 -21.03
CA TRP A 53 -0.53 7.18 -21.15
C TRP A 53 1.00 7.28 -21.22
N GLY A 54 1.70 6.51 -20.39
CA GLY A 54 3.16 6.56 -20.25
C GLY A 54 3.70 7.81 -19.54
N GLY A 55 2.83 8.74 -19.14
CA GLY A 55 3.21 9.98 -18.46
C GLY A 55 3.76 9.77 -17.05
N MET A 56 4.68 10.66 -16.65
CA MET A 56 5.41 10.61 -15.38
C MET A 56 5.53 12.00 -14.71
N SER A 57 4.85 13.02 -15.24
CA SER A 57 5.03 14.40 -14.81
C SER A 57 3.71 15.11 -14.49
N ARG A 58 3.78 16.35 -14.02
CA ARG A 58 2.60 17.18 -13.76
C ARG A 58 1.92 17.69 -15.05
N SER A 59 2.56 17.61 -16.21
CA SER A 59 1.91 17.85 -17.49
C SER A 59 1.08 16.67 -18.02
N GLY A 60 1.15 15.53 -17.33
CA GLY A 60 0.37 14.33 -17.60
C GLY A 60 0.99 13.09 -16.99
N ILE A 61 0.16 12.27 -16.36
CA ILE A 61 0.61 11.08 -15.61
C ILE A 61 -0.34 9.91 -15.81
N ASP A 62 0.20 8.67 -15.88
CA ASP A 62 -0.63 7.48 -15.83
C ASP A 62 -0.74 6.90 -14.41
N CYS A 63 -1.58 5.88 -14.22
CA CYS A 63 -1.85 5.30 -12.91
C CYS A 63 -0.60 4.71 -12.24
N SER A 64 0.25 4.01 -12.98
CA SER A 64 1.49 3.42 -12.46
C SER A 64 2.60 4.46 -12.28
N GLY A 65 2.62 5.51 -13.10
CA GLY A 65 3.52 6.65 -12.94
C GLY A 65 3.25 7.44 -11.65
N LEU A 66 1.97 7.65 -11.32
CA LEU A 66 1.54 8.27 -10.07
C LEU A 66 2.07 7.48 -8.86
N ILE A 67 1.87 6.17 -8.85
CA ILE A 67 2.34 5.29 -7.78
C ILE A 67 3.87 5.27 -7.71
N TYR A 68 4.54 5.17 -8.86
CA TYR A 68 6.00 5.23 -8.95
C TYR A 68 6.56 6.51 -8.31
N ASN A 69 6.05 7.68 -8.73
CA ASN A 69 6.51 8.97 -8.22
C ASN A 69 6.25 9.12 -6.71
N SER A 70 5.09 8.67 -6.23
CA SER A 70 4.77 8.71 -4.80
C SER A 70 5.75 7.90 -3.96
N TYR A 71 6.05 6.67 -4.37
CA TYR A 71 6.95 5.79 -3.62
C TYR A 71 8.43 6.14 -3.76
N LYS A 72 8.82 6.77 -4.87
CA LYS A 72 10.18 7.27 -5.08
C LYS A 72 10.58 8.30 -4.02
N THR A 73 9.64 9.08 -3.47
CA THR A 73 9.91 10.07 -2.41
C THR A 73 10.45 9.47 -1.11
N ILE A 74 10.21 8.19 -0.90
CA ILE A 74 10.71 7.45 0.27
C ILE A 74 11.83 6.45 -0.10
N GLY A 75 12.44 6.59 -1.29
CA GLY A 75 13.53 5.75 -1.77
C GLY A 75 13.10 4.36 -2.26
N VAL A 76 11.82 4.16 -2.56
CA VAL A 76 11.30 2.89 -3.07
C VAL A 76 11.08 2.99 -4.58
N ASN A 77 11.86 2.25 -5.35
CA ASN A 77 11.72 2.15 -6.81
C ASN A 77 10.76 0.98 -7.15
N LEU A 78 9.56 1.33 -7.60
CA LEU A 78 8.58 0.36 -8.09
C LEU A 78 8.77 0.11 -9.60
N PRO A 79 8.34 -1.04 -10.15
CA PRO A 79 8.31 -1.24 -11.59
C PRO A 79 7.44 -0.19 -12.30
N ARG A 80 7.72 0.04 -13.60
CA ARG A 80 7.01 1.10 -14.36
C ARG A 80 5.55 0.77 -14.66
N THR A 81 5.18 -0.49 -14.80
CA THR A 81 3.83 -0.86 -15.21
C THR A 81 2.97 -1.33 -14.03
N ALA A 82 1.66 -1.04 -14.06
CA ALA A 82 0.70 -1.50 -13.05
C ALA A 82 0.67 -3.04 -12.94
N LYS A 83 0.88 -3.77 -14.05
CA LYS A 83 0.94 -5.23 -14.06
C LYS A 83 2.11 -5.75 -13.23
N GLU A 84 3.28 -5.18 -13.36
CA GLU A 84 4.48 -5.58 -12.61
C GLU A 84 4.43 -5.09 -11.17
N GLN A 85 4.01 -3.85 -10.93
CA GLN A 85 3.77 -3.33 -9.58
C GLN A 85 2.81 -4.24 -8.79
N SER A 86 1.80 -4.84 -9.46
CA SER A 86 0.84 -5.76 -8.81
C SER A 86 1.46 -7.05 -8.26
N LYS A 87 2.74 -7.30 -8.54
CA LYS A 87 3.51 -8.44 -8.04
C LYS A 87 4.48 -8.04 -6.91
N THR A 88 4.69 -6.74 -6.70
CA THR A 88 5.66 -6.19 -5.73
C THR A 88 5.06 -6.10 -4.33
N GLY A 89 5.87 -6.36 -3.31
CA GLY A 89 5.46 -6.29 -1.90
C GLY A 89 4.59 -7.45 -1.43
N ASN A 90 4.11 -7.36 -0.19
CA ASN A 90 3.32 -8.40 0.47
C ASN A 90 1.85 -8.31 0.03
N LYS A 91 1.27 -9.43 -0.40
CA LYS A 91 -0.17 -9.52 -0.72
C LYS A 91 -1.02 -9.30 0.53
N LYS A 92 -2.12 -8.57 0.41
CA LYS A 92 -3.11 -8.33 1.46
C LYS A 92 -4.51 -8.71 0.97
N GLY A 93 -5.36 -9.09 1.90
CA GLY A 93 -6.81 -9.24 1.69
C GLY A 93 -7.56 -7.99 2.14
N TRP A 94 -8.87 -7.94 1.89
CA TRP A 94 -9.73 -6.81 2.25
C TRP A 94 -9.66 -6.44 3.74
N ASN A 95 -9.67 -7.42 4.64
CA ASN A 95 -9.64 -7.19 6.10
C ASN A 95 -8.27 -6.70 6.62
N GLY A 96 -7.24 -6.72 5.77
CA GLY A 96 -5.89 -6.35 6.18
C GLY A 96 -5.34 -5.10 5.50
N ILE A 97 -6.14 -4.41 4.66
CA ILE A 97 -5.71 -3.19 3.97
C ILE A 97 -5.56 -2.03 4.95
N ARG A 98 -4.63 -1.14 4.62
CA ARG A 98 -4.30 0.07 5.40
C ARG A 98 -3.95 1.20 4.44
N GLU A 99 -3.96 2.40 4.95
CA GLU A 99 -3.43 3.58 4.25
C GLU A 99 -1.99 3.34 3.78
N GLY A 100 -1.69 3.81 2.58
CA GLY A 100 -0.42 3.55 1.90
C GLY A 100 -0.32 2.17 1.24
N ASP A 101 -1.32 1.26 1.34
CA ASP A 101 -1.34 0.05 0.54
C ASP A 101 -1.71 0.38 -0.92
N LEU A 102 -1.22 -0.43 -1.84
CA LEU A 102 -1.53 -0.30 -3.25
C LEU A 102 -2.71 -1.22 -3.62
N VAL A 103 -3.64 -0.71 -4.39
CA VAL A 103 -4.73 -1.49 -4.98
C VAL A 103 -4.52 -1.62 -6.48
N TYR A 104 -4.71 -2.83 -6.98
CA TYR A 104 -4.60 -3.14 -8.41
C TYR A 104 -5.90 -3.71 -8.91
N PHE A 105 -6.29 -3.24 -10.09
CA PHE A 105 -7.52 -3.63 -10.77
C PHE A 105 -7.20 -4.38 -12.06
N LYS A 106 -8.13 -5.23 -12.47
CA LYS A 106 -8.14 -5.87 -13.77
C LYS A 106 -9.50 -5.69 -14.39
N PHE A 107 -9.62 -4.68 -15.20
CA PHE A 107 -10.86 -4.40 -15.94
C PHE A 107 -10.95 -5.25 -17.19
N LYS A 108 -12.21 -5.52 -17.61
CA LYS A 108 -12.54 -6.19 -18.87
C LYS A 108 -13.63 -5.38 -19.59
N LYS A 109 -13.44 -5.09 -20.87
CA LYS A 109 -14.46 -4.48 -21.73
C LYS A 109 -14.27 -4.97 -23.15
N LYS A 110 -15.33 -5.54 -23.79
CA LYS A 110 -15.33 -6.00 -25.19
C LYS A 110 -14.08 -6.80 -25.58
N GLY A 111 -13.73 -7.82 -24.77
CA GLY A 111 -12.56 -8.68 -25.04
C GLY A 111 -11.21 -8.12 -24.56
N SER A 112 -11.08 -6.83 -24.39
CA SER A 112 -9.85 -6.20 -23.88
C SER A 112 -9.74 -6.29 -22.36
N LYS A 113 -8.52 -6.48 -21.88
CA LYS A 113 -8.19 -6.51 -20.44
C LYS A 113 -7.09 -5.48 -20.19
N TRP A 114 -7.29 -4.61 -19.21
CA TRP A 114 -6.24 -3.66 -18.82
C TRP A 114 -6.05 -3.65 -17.31
N PHE A 115 -4.85 -3.31 -16.90
CA PHE A 115 -4.47 -3.15 -15.51
C PHE A 115 -4.55 -1.69 -15.12
N HIS A 116 -4.98 -1.45 -13.89
CA HIS A 116 -4.98 -0.13 -13.28
C HIS A 116 -4.44 -0.22 -11.86
N SER A 117 -3.94 0.89 -11.35
CA SER A 117 -3.37 0.98 -10.00
C SER A 117 -3.82 2.23 -9.29
N GLY A 118 -3.91 2.14 -7.97
CA GLY A 118 -4.15 3.24 -7.06
C GLY A 118 -3.48 2.99 -5.71
N MET A 119 -3.49 3.99 -4.87
CA MET A 119 -2.96 3.93 -3.51
C MET A 119 -4.05 4.30 -2.52
N ILE A 120 -4.25 3.46 -1.50
CA ILE A 120 -5.22 3.70 -0.42
C ILE A 120 -4.78 4.91 0.39
N THR A 121 -5.68 5.89 0.50
CA THR A 121 -5.45 7.15 1.22
C THR A 121 -6.23 7.26 2.51
N TYR A 122 -7.32 6.49 2.62
CA TYR A 122 -8.16 6.43 3.82
C TYR A 122 -8.87 5.08 3.94
N VAL A 123 -8.97 4.56 5.17
CA VAL A 123 -9.71 3.34 5.49
C VAL A 123 -10.66 3.62 6.65
N GLY A 124 -11.94 3.63 6.39
CA GLY A 124 -13.03 3.77 7.37
C GLY A 124 -14.09 2.68 7.22
N ASN A 125 -15.10 2.70 8.08
CA ASN A 125 -16.16 1.68 8.09
C ASN A 125 -17.09 1.78 6.88
N ASP A 126 -17.40 2.98 6.44
CA ASP A 126 -18.38 3.32 5.40
C ASP A 126 -17.74 3.62 4.04
N LYS A 127 -16.45 3.94 4.01
CA LYS A 127 -15.71 4.25 2.79
C LYS A 127 -14.24 3.90 2.89
N ILE A 128 -13.66 3.55 1.75
CA ILE A 128 -12.22 3.37 1.57
C ILE A 128 -11.85 4.24 0.37
N LEU A 129 -11.00 5.26 0.59
CA LEU A 129 -10.56 6.15 -0.49
C LEU A 129 -9.23 5.69 -1.06
N PHE A 130 -9.05 5.92 -2.35
CA PHE A 130 -7.79 5.69 -3.03
C PHE A 130 -7.54 6.76 -4.09
N VAL A 131 -6.31 7.21 -4.20
CA VAL A 131 -5.86 8.13 -5.25
C VAL A 131 -5.37 7.33 -6.47
N HIS A 132 -5.78 7.76 -7.67
CA HIS A 132 -5.40 7.14 -8.93
C HIS A 132 -5.49 8.12 -10.11
N ALA A 133 -4.84 7.80 -11.22
CA ALA A 133 -4.98 8.58 -12.46
C ALA A 133 -6.06 7.93 -13.35
N SER A 134 -7.25 8.53 -13.36
CA SER A 134 -8.37 8.13 -14.23
C SER A 134 -8.15 8.62 -15.66
N SER A 135 -8.39 7.76 -16.67
CA SER A 135 -8.25 8.16 -18.09
C SER A 135 -9.25 9.23 -18.53
N SER A 136 -10.35 9.41 -17.81
CA SER A 136 -11.39 10.41 -18.13
C SER A 136 -11.32 11.67 -17.29
N SER A 137 -10.75 11.59 -16.07
CA SER A 137 -10.85 12.66 -15.05
C SER A 137 -9.50 13.14 -14.54
N GLY A 138 -8.39 12.60 -15.07
CA GLY A 138 -7.06 12.85 -14.51
C GLY A 138 -6.88 12.21 -13.13
N VAL A 139 -6.00 12.78 -12.32
CA VAL A 139 -5.75 12.26 -10.97
C VAL A 139 -6.87 12.69 -10.03
N VAL A 140 -7.52 11.71 -9.41
CA VAL A 140 -8.65 11.89 -8.49
C VAL A 140 -8.57 10.92 -7.31
N GLU A 141 -9.31 11.21 -6.25
CA GLU A 141 -9.67 10.22 -5.23
C GLU A 141 -11.04 9.62 -5.54
N SER A 142 -11.17 8.32 -5.34
CA SER A 142 -12.42 7.58 -5.55
C SER A 142 -12.70 6.65 -4.37
N ASN A 143 -13.99 6.31 -4.18
CA ASN A 143 -14.38 5.33 -3.18
C ASN A 143 -14.24 3.91 -3.75
N LEU A 144 -13.35 3.12 -3.13
CA LEU A 144 -13.06 1.74 -3.51
C LEU A 144 -14.26 0.80 -3.30
N LEU A 145 -15.16 1.15 -2.37
CA LEU A 145 -16.35 0.35 -2.08
C LEU A 145 -17.46 0.50 -3.13
N SER A 146 -17.34 1.46 -4.06
CA SER A 146 -18.28 1.54 -5.19
C SER A 146 -18.24 0.26 -6.03
N ASP A 147 -19.38 -0.18 -6.54
CA ASP A 147 -19.51 -1.42 -7.33
C ASP A 147 -18.53 -1.48 -8.50
N TYR A 148 -18.32 -0.33 -9.17
CA TYR A 148 -17.41 -0.23 -10.30
C TYR A 148 -15.97 -0.63 -9.93
N TYR A 149 -15.45 -0.15 -8.83
CA TYR A 149 -14.09 -0.48 -8.40
C TYR A 149 -14.03 -1.82 -7.67
N LYS A 150 -14.92 -2.06 -6.69
CA LYS A 150 -14.92 -3.24 -5.83
C LYS A 150 -14.89 -4.56 -6.61
N LYS A 151 -15.75 -4.71 -7.63
CA LYS A 151 -15.81 -5.92 -8.48
C LYS A 151 -14.59 -6.15 -9.36
N ASN A 152 -13.79 -5.12 -9.63
CA ASN A 152 -12.62 -5.18 -10.51
C ASN A 152 -11.29 -5.28 -9.75
N VAL A 153 -11.31 -5.28 -8.40
CA VAL A 153 -10.09 -5.43 -7.60
C VAL A 153 -9.44 -6.79 -7.91
N LYS A 154 -8.17 -6.74 -8.29
CA LYS A 154 -7.35 -7.94 -8.52
C LYS A 154 -6.62 -8.36 -7.24
N ASN A 155 -5.93 -7.43 -6.60
CA ASN A 155 -5.22 -7.65 -5.35
C ASN A 155 -4.81 -6.32 -4.68
N PHE A 156 -4.38 -6.45 -3.43
CA PHE A 156 -3.70 -5.39 -2.69
C PHE A 156 -2.25 -5.77 -2.42
N ARG A 157 -1.38 -4.77 -2.35
CA ARG A 157 0.05 -4.92 -2.06
C ARG A 157 0.52 -3.93 -1.01
N ARG A 158 1.22 -4.43 0.00
CA ARG A 158 1.91 -3.61 1.00
C ARG A 158 3.39 -3.60 0.72
N VAL A 159 3.92 -2.43 0.38
CA VAL A 159 5.34 -2.21 0.06
C VAL A 159 6.09 -1.66 1.27
N ILE A 160 5.48 -0.77 2.04
CA ILE A 160 6.07 -0.23 3.28
C ILE A 160 5.89 -1.26 4.40
N LYS A 161 7.01 -1.82 4.85
CA LYS A 161 7.07 -2.82 5.94
C LYS A 161 7.14 -2.16 7.31
#